data_a1eb00689756782ba769d36b6bfa3a0f
#
_entry.id   a1eb00689756782ba769d36b6bfa3a0f
#
_cell.length_a   1.000
_cell.length_b   1.000
_cell.length_c   1.000
_cell.angle_alpha   90.00
_cell.angle_beta   90.00
_cell.angle_gamma   90.00
#
_symmetry.space_group_name_H-M   'P 1'
#
loop_
_entity.id
_entity.type
_entity.pdbx_description
1 polymer ?
#
loop_
_entity_poly.entity_id
_entity_poly.type
_entity_poly.pdbx_seq_one_letter_code
_entity_poly.pdbx_strand_id
1 'polypeptide(L)'
;MQDRVEQIIEGRDRLDGLVEAMLTVTSGLELDETLRTIVHTAIELIDARYGALGVRGTDHELVEFVYEGIDEETRCQIGPLPQGRGVLGVLIDEPKPIRLEDIRTHPASVGFPENHPPMRTFLGVPVRIRDEVFGNLYLTEKASGQPFSEDDEVLAQALAAAAGIAIDNARLYRQSQQRQAWIEATRDIGTALLSGTEPAQVFRQIAEEARSLTDADATLIAVPEDDDAPSSEITELQVIDVVGDVRASSLEAPAADGPIGRAFHARTPLFCRAAELPQAIAVDMASALVLPLRTTDSVIGVLIVLRHTGRPDFTTDQLDTMAAFADQAALAWQLAASQRQKRELDVLADRDRIARDLHDHVIQRLFAVGLTLQGAIPRAKSSDVQRRITDCVDDLQEVITEIRTAIFDLHGSTASTTRLRQRLDAAVASFSSHELHTTVRYDGPLSVIEPDLADHAEAVVREAVSNAVRHGKASAVSVTVNVDNDLRIEVADNGQGLPDGITESGLANLRRRAQDTGGDMTVEPGVDAGTVLRWWAPLP
;
A
#
# COMPACT_ATOMS: atom_id res chain seq x y z
N MET A 1 -51.83 26.82 55.90
CA MET A 1 -52.34 26.27 54.64
C MET A 1 -51.63 26.92 53.45
N GLN A 2 -51.30 28.19 53.47
CA GLN A 2 -50.52 28.90 52.46
C GLN A 2 -49.09 28.31 52.34
N ASP A 3 -48.41 28.15 53.48
CA ASP A 3 -47.01 27.56 53.47
C ASP A 3 -46.93 26.16 52.87
N ARG A 4 -47.99 25.36 53.04
CA ARG A 4 -48.04 24.01 52.46
C ARG A 4 -48.27 23.98 50.94
N VAL A 5 -49.04 25.01 50.46
CA VAL A 5 -49.29 25.20 49.03
C VAL A 5 -48.02 25.74 48.34
N GLU A 6 -47.33 26.68 48.97
CA GLU A 6 -46.05 27.20 48.48
C GLU A 6 -44.99 26.10 48.42
N GLN A 7 -44.85 25.25 49.45
CA GLN A 7 -43.94 24.08 49.43
C GLN A 7 -44.27 23.07 48.34
N ILE A 8 -45.54 22.83 48.02
CA ILE A 8 -45.95 21.94 46.93
C ILE A 8 -45.62 22.53 45.56
N ILE A 9 -45.81 23.84 45.38
CA ILE A 9 -45.49 24.55 44.15
C ILE A 9 -43.98 24.55 43.92
N GLU A 10 -43.19 24.90 44.94
CA GLU A 10 -41.73 24.88 44.88
C GLU A 10 -41.19 23.49 44.58
N GLY A 11 -41.73 22.42 45.21
CA GLY A 11 -41.33 21.04 44.95
C GLY A 11 -41.66 20.58 43.53
N ARG A 12 -42.80 21.04 42.98
CA ARG A 12 -43.18 20.76 41.61
C ARG A 12 -42.26 21.47 40.61
N ASP A 13 -41.97 22.76 40.80
CA ASP A 13 -41.13 23.55 39.94
C ASP A 13 -39.69 22.97 39.88
N ARG A 14 -39.18 22.49 41.03
CA ARG A 14 -37.90 21.78 41.10
C ARG A 14 -37.90 20.44 40.34
N LEU A 15 -39.00 19.66 40.43
CA LEU A 15 -39.16 18.43 39.67
C LEU A 15 -39.26 18.66 38.17
N ASP A 16 -40.02 19.68 37.74
CA ASP A 16 -40.13 20.05 36.36
C ASP A 16 -38.76 20.50 35.80
N GLY A 17 -38.02 21.31 36.57
CA GLY A 17 -36.64 21.70 36.22
C GLY A 17 -35.67 20.53 36.14
N LEU A 18 -35.78 19.55 37.06
CA LEU A 18 -34.93 18.34 36.97
C LEU A 18 -35.22 17.51 35.72
N VAL A 19 -36.50 17.34 35.36
CA VAL A 19 -36.88 16.60 34.14
C VAL A 19 -36.37 17.31 32.90
N GLU A 20 -36.47 18.62 32.80
CA GLU A 20 -35.94 19.42 31.70
C GLU A 20 -34.40 19.29 31.63
N ALA A 21 -33.72 19.43 32.76
CA ALA A 21 -32.28 19.23 32.88
C ALA A 21 -31.83 17.84 32.41
N MET A 22 -32.53 16.79 32.84
CA MET A 22 -32.24 15.41 32.41
C MET A 22 -32.43 15.21 30.90
N LEU A 23 -33.49 15.78 30.31
CA LEU A 23 -33.74 15.73 28.87
C LEU A 23 -32.63 16.45 28.10
N THR A 24 -32.21 17.61 28.56
CA THR A 24 -31.13 18.40 27.96
C THR A 24 -29.82 17.62 27.95
N VAL A 25 -29.45 17.09 29.11
CA VAL A 25 -28.20 16.30 29.25
C VAL A 25 -28.22 15.03 28.40
N THR A 26 -29.36 14.32 28.30
CA THR A 26 -29.45 13.06 27.58
C THR A 26 -29.60 13.20 26.05
N SER A 27 -29.80 14.41 25.54
CA SER A 27 -29.94 14.67 24.10
C SER A 27 -28.60 14.75 23.35
N GLY A 28 -27.48 14.95 24.04
CA GLY A 28 -26.14 15.08 23.44
C GLY A 28 -25.61 13.75 22.91
N LEU A 29 -24.98 13.79 21.73
CA LEU A 29 -24.29 12.63 21.11
C LEU A 29 -22.77 12.84 21.05
N GLU A 30 -22.29 14.07 21.10
CA GLU A 30 -20.88 14.42 21.17
C GLU A 30 -20.42 14.45 22.63
N LEU A 31 -19.35 13.72 22.95
CA LEU A 31 -18.92 13.57 24.36
C LEU A 31 -18.53 14.92 24.98
N ASP A 32 -17.72 15.72 24.29
CA ASP A 32 -17.22 17.00 24.81
C ASP A 32 -18.35 18.03 25.02
N GLU A 33 -19.32 18.06 24.11
CA GLU A 33 -20.51 18.89 24.22
C GLU A 33 -21.40 18.38 25.35
N THR A 34 -21.56 17.07 25.48
CA THR A 34 -22.32 16.44 26.56
C THR A 34 -21.72 16.79 27.93
N LEU A 35 -20.40 16.70 28.09
CA LEU A 35 -19.72 17.04 29.35
C LEU A 35 -19.92 18.51 29.72
N ARG A 36 -19.83 19.44 28.78
CA ARG A 36 -20.11 20.88 28.99
C ARG A 36 -21.57 21.13 29.37
N THR A 37 -22.49 20.49 28.66
CA THR A 37 -23.92 20.57 28.93
C THR A 37 -24.26 20.08 30.33
N ILE A 38 -23.64 19.00 30.81
CA ILE A 38 -23.83 18.49 32.17
C ILE A 38 -23.41 19.53 33.20
N VAL A 39 -22.23 20.14 33.04
CA VAL A 39 -21.74 21.16 33.99
C VAL A 39 -22.65 22.40 34.00
N HIS A 40 -22.99 22.88 32.82
CA HIS A 40 -23.87 24.05 32.66
C HIS A 40 -25.23 23.81 33.32
N THR A 41 -25.89 22.72 32.98
CA THR A 41 -27.21 22.35 33.53
C THR A 41 -27.18 22.18 35.04
N ALA A 42 -26.05 21.61 35.59
CA ALA A 42 -25.90 21.46 37.02
C ALA A 42 -25.77 22.81 37.76
N ILE A 43 -25.04 23.76 37.17
CA ILE A 43 -24.91 25.12 37.68
C ILE A 43 -26.31 25.78 37.76
N GLU A 44 -27.07 25.73 36.67
CA GLU A 44 -28.39 26.35 36.60
C GLU A 44 -29.40 25.69 37.56
N LEU A 45 -29.48 24.33 37.57
CA LEU A 45 -30.45 23.61 38.36
C LEU A 45 -30.25 23.80 39.88
N ILE A 46 -28.99 23.91 40.33
CA ILE A 46 -28.63 23.93 41.76
C ILE A 46 -28.31 25.34 42.23
N ASP A 47 -28.36 26.34 41.32
CA ASP A 47 -28.03 27.72 41.59
C ASP A 47 -26.59 27.87 42.14
N ALA A 48 -25.64 27.17 41.52
CA ALA A 48 -24.23 27.26 41.85
C ALA A 48 -23.56 28.38 41.02
N ARG A 49 -22.43 28.87 41.51
CA ARG A 49 -21.64 29.90 40.81
C ARG A 49 -20.59 29.28 39.89
N TYR A 50 -20.03 28.15 40.32
CA TYR A 50 -19.01 27.44 39.63
C TYR A 50 -19.35 25.96 39.58
N GLY A 51 -19.12 25.35 38.46
CA GLY A 51 -19.25 23.93 38.26
C GLY A 51 -18.04 23.32 37.53
N ALA A 52 -17.77 22.09 37.82
CA ALA A 52 -16.75 21.33 37.09
C ALA A 52 -17.08 19.85 37.06
N LEU A 53 -16.64 19.17 35.99
CA LEU A 53 -16.68 17.72 35.87
C LEU A 53 -15.24 17.23 35.66
N GLY A 54 -14.77 16.44 36.61
CA GLY A 54 -13.49 15.78 36.52
C GLY A 54 -13.65 14.36 36.00
N VAL A 55 -13.02 14.04 34.88
CA VAL A 55 -13.03 12.70 34.27
C VAL A 55 -11.87 11.89 34.84
N ARG A 56 -12.15 10.67 35.26
CA ARG A 56 -11.19 9.77 35.88
C ARG A 56 -10.46 8.92 34.83
N GLY A 57 -9.13 8.87 34.91
CA GLY A 57 -8.29 7.92 34.17
C GLY A 57 -8.13 6.57 34.84
N THR A 58 -7.40 5.68 34.21
CA THR A 58 -7.13 4.31 34.69
C THR A 58 -6.35 4.28 36.01
N ASP A 59 -5.44 5.23 36.25
CA ASP A 59 -4.57 5.29 37.42
C ASP A 59 -5.10 6.19 38.55
N HIS A 60 -6.43 6.42 38.61
CA HIS A 60 -7.09 7.29 39.58
C HIS A 60 -6.73 8.77 39.45
N GLU A 61 -6.03 9.18 38.40
CA GLU A 61 -5.75 10.56 38.09
C GLU A 61 -6.90 11.24 37.32
N LEU A 62 -7.00 12.56 37.40
CA LEU A 62 -7.89 13.33 36.55
C LEU A 62 -7.24 13.51 35.17
N VAL A 63 -7.83 12.94 34.15
CA VAL A 63 -7.34 13.03 32.77
C VAL A 63 -7.98 14.17 32.00
N GLU A 64 -9.19 14.58 32.40
CA GLU A 64 -9.91 15.68 31.78
C GLU A 64 -10.66 16.47 32.84
N PHE A 65 -10.77 17.76 32.65
CA PHE A 65 -11.46 18.64 33.60
C PHE A 65 -12.24 19.73 32.84
N VAL A 66 -13.53 19.52 32.73
CA VAL A 66 -14.46 20.50 32.16
C VAL A 66 -14.99 21.40 33.27
N TYR A 67 -14.94 22.71 33.10
CA TYR A 67 -15.35 23.67 34.12
C TYR A 67 -16.16 24.80 33.49
N GLU A 68 -16.97 25.46 34.32
CA GLU A 68 -17.73 26.64 33.96
C GLU A 68 -17.85 27.59 35.16
N GLY A 69 -18.08 28.89 34.87
CA GLY A 69 -18.17 29.95 35.86
C GLY A 69 -16.86 30.73 36.07
N ILE A 70 -15.72 30.25 35.58
CA ILE A 70 -14.42 30.93 35.60
C ILE A 70 -14.11 31.44 34.21
N ASP A 71 -13.83 32.73 34.05
CA ASP A 71 -13.43 33.31 32.77
C ASP A 71 -12.02 32.87 32.35
N GLU A 72 -11.74 32.96 31.05
CA GLU A 72 -10.48 32.47 30.44
C GLU A 72 -9.25 33.23 30.98
N GLU A 73 -9.37 34.53 31.27
CA GLU A 73 -8.27 35.34 31.80
C GLU A 73 -7.87 34.85 33.19
N THR A 74 -8.85 34.68 34.08
CA THR A 74 -8.67 34.12 35.43
C THR A 74 -8.10 32.68 35.34
N ARG A 75 -8.61 31.89 34.41
CA ARG A 75 -8.17 30.53 34.21
C ARG A 75 -6.67 30.44 33.85
N CYS A 76 -6.20 31.29 32.96
CA CYS A 76 -4.79 31.36 32.59
C CYS A 76 -3.87 31.74 33.78
N GLN A 77 -4.38 32.57 34.70
CA GLN A 77 -3.65 33.01 35.88
C GLN A 77 -3.57 31.93 36.97
N ILE A 78 -4.54 31.03 37.07
CA ILE A 78 -4.58 29.93 38.06
C ILE A 78 -3.46 28.89 37.85
N GLY A 79 -3.07 28.66 36.59
CA GLY A 79 -2.01 27.68 36.24
C GLY A 79 -2.59 26.31 35.85
N PRO A 80 -1.90 25.19 36.15
CA PRO A 80 -2.29 23.86 35.67
C PRO A 80 -3.66 23.40 36.26
N LEU A 81 -4.32 22.53 35.52
CA LEU A 81 -5.60 21.92 35.97
C LEU A 81 -5.41 21.08 37.24
N PRO A 82 -6.50 20.89 38.03
CA PRO A 82 -6.44 20.06 39.24
C PRO A 82 -5.97 18.63 38.93
N GLN A 83 -5.10 18.09 39.78
CA GLN A 83 -4.56 16.74 39.65
C GLN A 83 -5.30 15.71 40.54
N GLY A 84 -6.53 16.02 41.01
CA GLY A 84 -7.27 15.11 41.88
C GLY A 84 -6.75 15.03 43.31
N ARG A 85 -6.09 16.10 43.81
CA ARG A 85 -5.63 16.18 45.20
C ARG A 85 -6.67 16.88 46.11
N GLY A 86 -6.53 16.69 47.42
CA GLY A 86 -7.40 17.33 48.38
C GLY A 86 -8.80 16.73 48.43
N VAL A 87 -9.84 17.56 48.58
CA VAL A 87 -11.24 17.11 48.65
C VAL A 87 -11.67 16.45 47.34
N LEU A 88 -11.14 16.89 46.20
CA LEU A 88 -11.40 16.26 44.90
C LEU A 88 -10.90 14.81 44.88
N GLY A 89 -9.74 14.54 45.48
CA GLY A 89 -9.16 13.20 45.60
C GLY A 89 -9.99 12.27 46.47
N VAL A 90 -10.57 12.77 47.56
CA VAL A 90 -11.46 11.99 48.43
C VAL A 90 -12.63 11.39 47.65
N LEU A 91 -13.25 12.17 46.74
CA LEU A 91 -14.32 11.68 45.86
C LEU A 91 -13.82 10.68 44.78
N ILE A 92 -12.52 10.69 44.47
CA ILE A 92 -11.92 9.71 43.57
C ILE A 92 -11.74 8.39 44.31
N ASP A 93 -11.24 8.43 45.57
CA ASP A 93 -10.95 7.26 46.38
C ASP A 93 -12.21 6.66 46.99
N GLU A 94 -13.08 7.51 47.52
CA GLU A 94 -14.39 7.11 48.11
C GLU A 94 -15.53 7.83 47.35
N PRO A 95 -16.10 7.23 46.30
CA PRO A 95 -17.10 7.85 45.47
C PRO A 95 -18.48 7.93 46.14
N LYS A 96 -18.60 8.78 47.12
CA LYS A 96 -19.83 9.12 47.87
C LYS A 96 -20.04 10.63 47.80
N PRO A 97 -21.30 11.10 47.77
CA PRO A 97 -21.57 12.52 47.82
C PRO A 97 -20.89 13.20 49.02
N ILE A 98 -20.30 14.37 48.77
CA ILE A 98 -19.67 15.19 49.80
C ILE A 98 -20.30 16.57 49.73
N ARG A 99 -20.87 17.03 50.84
CA ARG A 99 -21.47 18.35 51.01
C ARG A 99 -20.77 19.07 52.17
N LEU A 100 -20.19 20.26 51.89
CA LEU A 100 -19.44 21.02 52.88
C LEU A 100 -19.90 22.47 52.90
N GLU A 101 -20.05 23.01 54.11
CA GLU A 101 -20.34 24.44 54.32
C GLU A 101 -19.09 25.29 54.03
N ASP A 102 -17.90 24.75 54.32
CA ASP A 102 -16.62 25.36 54.02
C ASP A 102 -15.59 24.28 53.65
N ILE A 103 -15.20 24.24 52.38
CA ILE A 103 -14.25 23.26 51.86
C ILE A 103 -12.88 23.34 52.55
N ARG A 104 -12.50 24.48 53.08
CA ARG A 104 -11.22 24.71 53.76
C ARG A 104 -11.13 23.99 55.10
N THR A 105 -12.24 23.65 55.71
CA THR A 105 -12.32 22.95 57.02
C THR A 105 -12.21 21.42 56.87
N HIS A 106 -12.30 20.91 55.67
CA HIS A 106 -12.20 19.47 55.43
C HIS A 106 -10.75 18.97 55.69
N PRO A 107 -10.55 17.84 56.41
CA PRO A 107 -9.21 17.34 56.78
C PRO A 107 -8.27 17.12 55.58
N ALA A 108 -8.82 16.75 54.42
CA ALA A 108 -8.07 16.53 53.22
C ALA A 108 -7.85 17.81 52.38
N SER A 109 -8.33 18.98 52.85
CA SER A 109 -8.18 20.21 52.08
C SER A 109 -6.73 20.62 51.94
N VAL A 110 -6.28 20.88 50.73
CA VAL A 110 -4.92 21.35 50.39
C VAL A 110 -4.87 22.84 50.06
N GLY A 111 -6.02 23.54 50.17
CA GLY A 111 -6.14 24.94 49.77
C GLY A 111 -6.33 25.10 48.25
N PHE A 112 -6.31 26.36 47.81
CA PHE A 112 -6.47 26.76 46.41
C PHE A 112 -5.15 27.31 45.86
N PRO A 113 -4.90 27.17 44.56
CA PRO A 113 -3.80 27.86 43.90
C PRO A 113 -3.88 29.39 44.02
N GLU A 114 -2.76 30.07 43.77
CA GLU A 114 -2.72 31.51 43.66
C GLU A 114 -3.65 31.98 42.54
N ASN A 115 -4.33 33.10 42.74
CA ASN A 115 -5.34 33.71 41.84
C ASN A 115 -6.64 32.88 41.63
N HIS A 116 -6.83 31.78 42.38
CA HIS A 116 -8.07 31.03 42.30
C HIS A 116 -9.22 31.82 43.00
N PRO A 117 -10.44 31.89 42.39
CA PRO A 117 -11.56 32.49 43.03
C PRO A 117 -11.81 31.89 44.43
N PRO A 118 -12.18 32.68 45.43
CA PRO A 118 -12.48 32.14 46.74
C PRO A 118 -13.73 31.27 46.69
N MET A 119 -13.59 30.03 47.09
CA MET A 119 -14.69 29.07 47.15
C MET A 119 -14.82 28.54 48.57
N ARG A 120 -16.04 28.58 49.10
CA ARG A 120 -16.35 28.15 50.45
C ARG A 120 -17.29 26.94 50.45
N THR A 121 -18.49 27.10 49.91
CA THR A 121 -19.46 26.02 49.90
C THR A 121 -19.14 25.02 48.79
N PHE A 122 -19.29 23.73 49.07
CA PHE A 122 -18.92 22.67 48.14
C PHE A 122 -19.95 21.56 48.15
N LEU A 123 -20.31 21.07 46.97
CA LEU A 123 -21.07 19.85 46.73
C LEU A 123 -20.40 19.05 45.63
N GLY A 124 -19.98 17.84 45.97
CA GLY A 124 -19.39 16.91 45.02
C GLY A 124 -20.18 15.61 44.95
N VAL A 125 -20.48 15.15 43.74
CA VAL A 125 -21.21 13.88 43.54
C VAL A 125 -20.52 13.04 42.48
N PRO A 126 -20.46 11.70 42.65
CA PRO A 126 -19.89 10.82 41.66
C PRO A 126 -20.81 10.63 40.45
N VAL A 127 -20.26 10.70 39.24
CA VAL A 127 -20.94 10.34 38.00
C VAL A 127 -20.59 8.91 37.67
N ARG A 128 -21.58 8.02 37.63
CA ARG A 128 -21.41 6.59 37.41
C ARG A 128 -21.95 6.19 36.05
N ILE A 129 -21.18 5.34 35.39
CA ILE A 129 -21.61 4.62 34.18
C ILE A 129 -21.72 3.15 34.60
N ARG A 130 -22.94 2.62 34.71
CA ARG A 130 -23.23 1.29 35.26
C ARG A 130 -22.65 1.16 36.69
N ASP A 131 -21.68 0.28 36.88
CA ASP A 131 -21.06 0.03 38.18
C ASP A 131 -19.72 0.77 38.38
N GLU A 132 -19.23 1.45 37.35
CA GLU A 132 -17.95 2.16 37.37
C GLU A 132 -18.13 3.67 37.57
N VAL A 133 -17.20 4.28 38.27
CA VAL A 133 -17.15 5.73 38.45
C VAL A 133 -16.38 6.33 37.26
N PHE A 134 -17.11 7.04 36.41
CA PHE A 134 -16.55 7.75 35.27
C PHE A 134 -15.79 9.01 35.68
N GLY A 135 -16.35 9.72 36.67
CA GLY A 135 -15.82 10.98 37.13
C GLY A 135 -16.63 11.54 38.27
N ASN A 136 -16.40 12.80 38.59
CA ASN A 136 -17.11 13.49 39.64
C ASN A 136 -17.58 14.88 39.18
N LEU A 137 -18.83 15.23 39.51
CA LEU A 137 -19.39 16.55 39.32
C LEU A 137 -19.15 17.36 40.60
N TYR A 138 -18.57 18.52 40.46
CA TYR A 138 -18.27 19.46 41.54
C TYR A 138 -19.03 20.76 41.35
N LEU A 139 -19.69 21.23 42.39
CA LEU A 139 -20.39 22.51 42.44
C LEU A 139 -19.88 23.31 43.61
N THR A 140 -19.61 24.58 43.41
CA THR A 140 -19.12 25.47 44.47
C THR A 140 -19.80 26.81 44.44
N GLU A 141 -19.87 27.46 45.62
CA GLU A 141 -20.46 28.76 45.82
C GLU A 141 -21.92 28.84 45.37
N LYS A 142 -22.85 28.44 46.24
CA LYS A 142 -24.28 28.63 45.97
C LYS A 142 -24.59 30.14 45.81
N ALA A 143 -25.26 30.52 44.73
CA ALA A 143 -25.48 31.95 44.39
C ALA A 143 -26.24 32.70 45.47
N SER A 144 -27.11 32.01 46.21
CA SER A 144 -27.81 32.59 47.39
C SER A 144 -26.88 32.90 48.58
N GLY A 145 -25.59 32.46 48.54
CA GLY A 145 -24.65 32.58 49.65
C GLY A 145 -24.88 31.62 50.82
N GLN A 146 -25.88 30.76 50.76
CA GLN A 146 -26.18 29.74 51.77
C GLN A 146 -25.39 28.46 51.45
N PRO A 147 -25.17 27.55 52.41
CA PRO A 147 -24.66 26.20 52.13
C PRO A 147 -25.61 25.42 51.23
N PHE A 148 -25.09 24.46 50.48
CA PHE A 148 -25.90 23.50 49.72
C PHE A 148 -26.77 22.67 50.68
N SER A 149 -28.05 22.47 50.35
CA SER A 149 -29.02 21.71 51.11
C SER A 149 -28.98 20.20 50.80
N GLU A 150 -29.74 19.40 51.57
CA GLU A 150 -29.95 17.98 51.25
C GLU A 150 -30.72 17.80 49.95
N ASP A 151 -31.65 18.73 49.63
CA ASP A 151 -32.38 18.72 48.37
C ASP A 151 -31.45 19.00 47.18
N ASP A 152 -30.50 19.94 47.32
CA ASP A 152 -29.47 20.20 46.30
C ASP A 152 -28.60 18.96 46.05
N GLU A 153 -28.26 18.22 47.10
CA GLU A 153 -27.51 16.98 46.97
C GLU A 153 -28.29 15.89 46.22
N VAL A 154 -29.59 15.74 46.52
CA VAL A 154 -30.49 14.80 45.81
C VAL A 154 -30.63 15.17 44.34
N LEU A 155 -30.80 16.47 44.03
CA LEU A 155 -30.86 16.97 42.66
C LEU A 155 -29.53 16.70 41.89
N ALA A 156 -28.40 17.00 42.54
CA ALA A 156 -27.09 16.76 41.96
C ALA A 156 -26.84 15.25 41.66
N GLN A 157 -27.25 14.38 42.60
CA GLN A 157 -27.15 12.91 42.41
C GLN A 157 -28.04 12.42 41.26
N ALA A 158 -29.29 12.94 41.16
CA ALA A 158 -30.18 12.56 40.07
C ALA A 158 -29.65 13.02 38.72
N LEU A 159 -29.11 14.25 38.65
CA LEU A 159 -28.49 14.77 37.43
C LEU A 159 -27.20 13.98 37.07
N ALA A 160 -26.37 13.63 38.06
CA ALA A 160 -25.19 12.83 37.87
C ALA A 160 -25.51 11.41 37.33
N ALA A 161 -26.64 10.83 37.77
CA ALA A 161 -27.11 9.54 37.23
C ALA A 161 -27.54 9.66 35.75
N ALA A 162 -28.29 10.75 35.42
CA ALA A 162 -28.63 11.03 34.00
C ALA A 162 -27.39 11.32 33.16
N ALA A 163 -26.42 12.05 33.69
CA ALA A 163 -25.14 12.33 33.07
C ALA A 163 -24.38 11.04 32.75
N GLY A 164 -24.37 10.08 33.67
CA GLY A 164 -23.75 8.78 33.42
C GLY A 164 -24.34 8.04 32.22
N ILE A 165 -25.67 8.08 32.07
CA ILE A 165 -26.35 7.48 30.90
C ILE A 165 -25.99 8.26 29.61
N ALA A 166 -25.99 9.60 29.65
CA ALA A 166 -25.64 10.42 28.49
C ALA A 166 -24.22 10.19 28.01
N ILE A 167 -23.28 10.13 28.94
CA ILE A 167 -21.86 9.84 28.65
C ILE A 167 -21.69 8.44 28.05
N ASP A 168 -22.35 7.41 28.60
CA ASP A 168 -22.31 6.04 28.06
C ASP A 168 -22.86 6.03 26.62
N ASN A 169 -23.97 6.71 26.36
CA ASN A 169 -24.54 6.83 25.04
C ASN A 169 -23.60 7.54 24.05
N ALA A 170 -23.02 8.67 24.43
CA ALA A 170 -22.08 9.41 23.60
C ALA A 170 -20.81 8.57 23.28
N ARG A 171 -20.28 7.84 24.26
CA ARG A 171 -19.15 6.91 24.05
C ARG A 171 -19.51 5.77 23.09
N LEU A 172 -20.67 5.14 23.28
CA LEU A 172 -21.16 4.08 22.41
C LEU A 172 -21.41 4.58 20.98
N TYR A 173 -21.96 5.79 20.85
CA TYR A 173 -22.16 6.42 19.56
C TYR A 173 -20.82 6.68 18.84
N ARG A 174 -19.85 7.27 19.54
CA ARG A 174 -18.49 7.50 19.01
C ARG A 174 -17.83 6.19 18.58
N GLN A 175 -17.91 5.14 19.40
CA GLN A 175 -17.37 3.82 19.04
C GLN A 175 -18.07 3.23 17.81
N SER A 176 -19.39 3.40 17.71
CA SER A 176 -20.16 2.95 16.54
C SER A 176 -19.74 3.68 15.27
N GLN A 177 -19.57 4.99 15.32
CA GLN A 177 -19.11 5.83 14.21
C GLN A 177 -17.69 5.42 13.75
N GLN A 178 -16.77 5.25 14.70
CA GLN A 178 -15.41 4.80 14.40
C GLN A 178 -15.41 3.42 13.74
N ARG A 179 -16.24 2.49 14.26
CA ARG A 179 -16.34 1.14 13.67
C ARG A 179 -16.95 1.17 12.27
N GLN A 180 -17.94 2.04 12.04
CA GLN A 180 -18.52 2.21 10.71
C GLN A 180 -17.51 2.79 9.72
N ALA A 181 -16.82 3.86 10.09
CA ALA A 181 -15.77 4.45 9.27
C ALA A 181 -14.68 3.42 8.89
N TRP A 182 -14.28 2.59 9.88
CA TRP A 182 -13.31 1.51 9.64
C TRP A 182 -13.82 0.44 8.64
N ILE A 183 -15.09 0.05 8.74
CA ILE A 183 -15.70 -0.91 7.80
C ILE A 183 -15.77 -0.31 6.39
N GLU A 184 -16.16 0.95 6.27
CA GLU A 184 -16.23 1.67 4.98
C GLU A 184 -14.85 1.77 4.34
N ALA A 185 -13.83 2.22 5.06
CA ALA A 185 -12.45 2.31 4.60
C ALA A 185 -11.92 0.96 4.08
N THR A 186 -12.13 -0.10 4.85
CA THR A 186 -11.69 -1.45 4.47
C THR A 186 -12.41 -1.98 3.21
N ARG A 187 -13.72 -1.71 3.09
CA ARG A 187 -14.51 -2.08 1.91
C ARG A 187 -14.04 -1.33 0.67
N ASP A 188 -13.77 -0.04 0.81
CA ASP A 188 -13.42 0.82 -0.31
C ASP A 188 -12.01 0.48 -0.85
N ILE A 189 -11.05 0.17 0.03
CA ILE A 189 -9.74 -0.39 -0.36
C ILE A 189 -9.91 -1.72 -1.10
N GLY A 190 -10.72 -2.64 -0.56
CA GLY A 190 -10.98 -3.93 -1.19
C GLY A 190 -11.61 -3.78 -2.58
N THR A 191 -12.53 -2.85 -2.75
CA THR A 191 -13.19 -2.57 -4.03
C THR A 191 -12.22 -1.97 -5.04
N ALA A 192 -11.39 -1.00 -4.65
CA ALA A 192 -10.38 -0.39 -5.50
C ALA A 192 -9.39 -1.44 -6.02
N LEU A 193 -8.92 -2.32 -5.14
CA LEU A 193 -8.00 -3.41 -5.51
C LEU A 193 -8.62 -4.41 -6.50
N LEU A 194 -9.87 -4.81 -6.29
CA LEU A 194 -10.56 -5.77 -7.15
C LEU A 194 -10.96 -5.17 -8.52
N SER A 195 -11.17 -3.85 -8.59
CA SER A 195 -11.47 -3.15 -9.85
C SER A 195 -10.26 -2.98 -10.77
N GLY A 196 -9.05 -3.35 -10.31
CA GLY A 196 -7.83 -3.24 -11.09
C GLY A 196 -7.20 -1.85 -11.08
N THR A 197 -7.51 -1.05 -10.05
CA THR A 197 -6.86 0.23 -9.80
C THR A 197 -5.34 0.07 -9.71
N GLU A 198 -4.60 1.05 -10.20
CA GLU A 198 -3.14 1.03 -10.15
C GLU A 198 -2.62 0.96 -8.69
N PRO A 199 -1.55 0.19 -8.45
CA PRO A 199 -0.97 0.02 -7.11
C PRO A 199 -0.72 1.32 -6.36
N ALA A 200 -0.16 2.31 -7.03
CA ALA A 200 0.14 3.61 -6.43
C ALA A 200 -1.12 4.33 -5.90
N GLN A 201 -2.25 4.23 -6.62
CA GLN A 201 -3.52 4.82 -6.19
C GLN A 201 -4.10 4.12 -4.96
N VAL A 202 -3.91 2.81 -4.86
CA VAL A 202 -4.37 2.03 -3.70
C VAL A 202 -3.56 2.37 -2.46
N PHE A 203 -2.24 2.50 -2.56
CA PHE A 203 -1.40 2.94 -1.45
C PHE A 203 -1.77 4.34 -0.98
N ARG A 204 -2.04 5.25 -1.91
CA ARG A 204 -2.55 6.58 -1.58
C ARG A 204 -3.85 6.51 -0.81
N GLN A 205 -4.80 5.69 -1.25
CA GLN A 205 -6.08 5.50 -0.56
C GLN A 205 -5.89 4.93 0.85
N ILE A 206 -5.01 3.94 1.03
CA ILE A 206 -4.65 3.39 2.35
C ILE A 206 -4.09 4.51 3.26
N ALA A 207 -3.23 5.37 2.73
CA ALA A 207 -2.66 6.47 3.48
C ALA A 207 -3.70 7.53 3.86
N GLU A 208 -4.61 7.89 2.94
CA GLU A 208 -5.71 8.85 3.17
C GLU A 208 -6.69 8.33 4.24
N GLU A 209 -7.10 7.07 4.13
CA GLU A 209 -8.00 6.44 5.11
C GLU A 209 -7.34 6.33 6.50
N ALA A 210 -6.07 5.92 6.56
CA ALA A 210 -5.33 5.86 7.80
C ALA A 210 -5.24 7.23 8.49
N ARG A 211 -5.01 8.29 7.72
CA ARG A 211 -4.99 9.66 8.20
C ARG A 211 -6.36 10.07 8.76
N SER A 212 -7.43 9.79 8.04
CA SER A 212 -8.80 10.10 8.44
C SER A 212 -9.23 9.36 9.71
N LEU A 213 -8.97 8.03 9.77
CA LEU A 213 -9.34 7.19 10.91
C LEU A 213 -8.63 7.57 12.21
N THR A 214 -7.44 8.15 12.12
CA THR A 214 -6.63 8.53 13.29
C THR A 214 -6.68 10.02 13.60
N ASP A 215 -7.32 10.83 12.78
CA ASP A 215 -7.21 12.30 12.82
C ASP A 215 -5.74 12.74 12.86
N ALA A 216 -4.91 12.10 12.03
CA ALA A 216 -3.49 12.38 11.93
C ALA A 216 -3.21 13.55 10.99
N ASP A 217 -2.06 14.19 11.18
CA ASP A 217 -1.65 15.33 10.35
C ASP A 217 -1.01 14.85 9.05
N ALA A 218 -0.29 13.72 9.10
CA ALA A 218 0.31 13.14 7.92
C ALA A 218 0.42 11.62 7.99
N THR A 219 0.49 10.98 6.81
CA THR A 219 0.74 9.55 6.66
C THR A 219 1.70 9.31 5.50
N LEU A 220 2.52 8.28 5.62
CA LEU A 220 3.47 7.85 4.60
C LEU A 220 3.40 6.34 4.43
N ILE A 221 3.65 5.87 3.20
CA ILE A 221 3.86 4.45 2.93
C ILE A 221 5.25 4.26 2.34
N ALA A 222 6.00 3.36 2.95
CA ALA A 222 7.31 2.96 2.50
C ALA A 222 7.33 1.47 2.16
N VAL A 223 7.88 1.12 0.98
CA VAL A 223 7.97 -0.25 0.46
C VAL A 223 9.40 -0.58 0.04
N PRO A 224 9.80 -1.86 -0.01
CA PRO A 224 11.07 -2.24 -0.59
C PRO A 224 11.11 -1.92 -2.10
N GLU A 225 12.30 -1.64 -2.63
CA GLU A 225 12.50 -1.39 -4.07
C GLU A 225 12.32 -2.68 -4.88
N ASP A 226 12.70 -3.82 -4.33
CA ASP A 226 12.55 -5.15 -4.93
C ASP A 226 11.56 -5.99 -4.09
N ASP A 227 10.38 -6.21 -4.64
CA ASP A 227 9.29 -6.97 -3.99
C ASP A 227 9.63 -8.48 -3.86
N ASP A 228 10.57 -9.00 -4.66
CA ASP A 228 10.97 -10.41 -4.70
C ASP A 228 12.15 -10.71 -3.75
N ALA A 229 12.80 -9.67 -3.21
CA ALA A 229 13.92 -9.85 -2.30
C ALA A 229 13.47 -10.41 -0.93
N PRO A 230 14.23 -11.35 -0.33
CA PRO A 230 13.92 -11.81 1.03
C PRO A 230 13.93 -10.65 2.03
N SER A 231 12.93 -10.59 2.91
CA SER A 231 12.81 -9.49 3.90
C SER A 231 14.06 -9.30 4.77
N SER A 232 14.89 -10.34 4.93
CA SER A 232 16.16 -10.27 5.67
C SER A 232 17.29 -9.52 4.95
N GLU A 233 17.18 -9.35 3.63
CA GLU A 233 18.18 -8.67 2.79
C GLU A 233 17.81 -7.21 2.50
N ILE A 234 16.58 -6.81 2.83
CA ILE A 234 16.07 -5.46 2.62
C ILE A 234 16.65 -4.54 3.70
N THR A 235 17.49 -3.61 3.29
CA THR A 235 18.13 -2.63 4.17
C THR A 235 17.52 -1.24 4.07
N GLU A 236 16.77 -0.98 3.01
CA GLU A 236 16.17 0.33 2.71
C GLU A 236 14.76 0.17 2.18
N LEU A 237 13.87 1.09 2.57
CA LEU A 237 12.51 1.20 2.08
C LEU A 237 12.37 2.54 1.36
N GLN A 238 11.74 2.54 0.20
CA GLN A 238 11.42 3.74 -0.56
C GLN A 238 10.04 4.26 -0.15
N VAL A 239 9.96 5.56 0.19
CA VAL A 239 8.66 6.21 0.41
C VAL A 239 7.99 6.42 -0.94
N ILE A 240 6.87 5.73 -1.16
CA ILE A 240 6.13 5.76 -2.43
C ILE A 240 4.95 6.73 -2.41
N ASP A 241 4.40 7.03 -1.24
CA ASP A 241 3.31 7.99 -1.11
C ASP A 241 3.37 8.74 0.22
N VAL A 242 2.90 10.00 0.19
CA VAL A 242 2.84 10.92 1.33
C VAL A 242 1.52 11.67 1.26
N VAL A 243 0.74 11.64 2.34
CA VAL A 243 -0.51 12.37 2.48
C VAL A 243 -0.40 13.29 3.69
N GLY A 244 -0.71 14.59 3.52
CA GLY A 244 -0.61 15.58 4.59
C GLY A 244 0.64 16.45 4.51
N ASP A 245 0.95 17.17 5.58
CA ASP A 245 1.99 18.22 5.58
C ASP A 245 3.37 17.66 5.98
N VAL A 246 3.94 16.79 5.14
CA VAL A 246 5.32 16.31 5.27
C VAL A 246 6.07 16.53 3.95
N ARG A 247 7.25 17.15 4.02
CA ARG A 247 8.09 17.43 2.85
C ARG A 247 9.01 16.26 2.45
N ALA A 248 8.48 15.05 2.46
CA ALA A 248 9.25 13.81 2.26
C ALA A 248 9.12 13.24 0.84
N SER A 249 9.50 13.99 -0.18
CA SER A 249 9.30 13.60 -1.59
C SER A 249 10.37 12.70 -2.21
N SER A 250 11.42 12.32 -1.47
CA SER A 250 12.41 11.32 -1.93
C SER A 250 13.18 10.78 -0.72
N LEU A 251 12.52 9.93 0.09
CA LEU A 251 13.12 9.40 1.31
C LEU A 251 13.35 7.90 1.17
N GLU A 252 14.62 7.55 1.29
CA GLU A 252 15.03 6.21 1.69
C GLU A 252 14.85 6.12 3.21
N ALA A 253 13.99 5.23 3.66
CA ALA A 253 13.80 4.96 5.08
C ALA A 253 14.69 3.77 5.45
N PRO A 254 15.66 3.92 6.37
CA PRO A 254 16.51 2.79 6.75
C PRO A 254 15.67 1.69 7.40
N ALA A 255 15.70 0.50 6.80
CA ALA A 255 15.06 -0.69 7.32
C ALA A 255 15.95 -1.47 8.30
N ALA A 256 17.26 -1.15 8.39
CA ALA A 256 18.18 -1.88 9.25
C ALA A 256 18.02 -1.53 10.72
N ASP A 257 17.80 -0.23 11.05
CA ASP A 257 17.78 0.28 12.42
C ASP A 257 16.60 1.24 12.64
N GLY A 258 16.19 1.39 13.89
CA GLY A 258 15.13 2.31 14.29
C GLY A 258 13.71 1.73 14.25
N PRO A 259 12.67 2.57 14.47
CA PRO A 259 11.29 2.12 14.56
C PRO A 259 10.76 1.49 13.26
N ILE A 260 11.13 2.04 12.11
CA ILE A 260 10.68 1.54 10.80
C ILE A 260 11.22 0.14 10.55
N GLY A 261 12.52 -0.07 10.76
CA GLY A 261 13.14 -1.38 10.59
C GLY A 261 12.62 -2.40 11.60
N ARG A 262 12.40 -1.99 12.85
CA ARG A 262 11.77 -2.88 13.85
C ARG A 262 10.37 -3.31 13.43
N ALA A 263 9.54 -2.38 12.95
CA ALA A 263 8.20 -2.71 12.46
C ALA A 263 8.26 -3.66 11.27
N PHE A 264 9.14 -3.41 10.32
CA PHE A 264 9.29 -4.20 9.11
C PHE A 264 9.79 -5.62 9.40
N HIS A 265 10.93 -5.77 10.09
CA HIS A 265 11.56 -7.09 10.33
C HIS A 265 10.88 -7.89 11.46
N ALA A 266 10.52 -7.23 12.58
CA ALA A 266 9.83 -7.91 13.67
C ALA A 266 8.34 -8.12 13.40
N ARG A 267 7.79 -7.54 12.34
CA ARG A 267 6.37 -7.64 11.95
C ARG A 267 5.42 -7.17 13.06
N THR A 268 5.85 -6.20 13.87
CA THR A 268 5.08 -5.72 15.03
C THR A 268 4.76 -4.24 14.88
N PRO A 269 3.49 -3.85 15.06
CA PRO A 269 3.13 -2.44 15.13
C PRO A 269 3.75 -1.82 16.36
N LEU A 270 4.15 -0.56 16.27
CA LEU A 270 4.73 0.16 17.39
C LEU A 270 4.35 1.65 17.39
N PHE A 271 4.32 2.20 18.59
CA PHE A 271 4.28 3.63 18.84
C PHE A 271 5.71 4.11 19.10
N CYS A 272 6.06 5.28 18.59
CA CYS A 272 7.33 5.93 18.87
C CYS A 272 7.19 7.46 18.87
N ARG A 273 8.18 8.15 19.43
CA ARG A 273 8.30 9.59 19.25
C ARG A 273 8.85 9.88 17.85
N ALA A 274 8.36 10.94 17.23
CA ALA A 274 8.82 11.32 15.89
C ALA A 274 10.34 11.57 15.82
N ALA A 275 10.95 12.01 16.91
CA ALA A 275 12.40 12.17 17.01
C ALA A 275 13.23 10.87 16.83
N GLU A 276 12.59 9.70 16.95
CA GLU A 276 13.21 8.39 16.68
C GLU A 276 13.20 8.01 15.20
N LEU A 277 12.44 8.74 14.39
CA LEU A 277 12.34 8.58 12.94
C LEU A 277 13.43 9.40 12.22
N PRO A 278 13.72 9.11 10.94
CA PRO A 278 14.60 9.92 10.11
C PRO A 278 14.20 11.40 10.16
N GLN A 279 15.19 12.29 10.28
CA GLN A 279 14.95 13.72 10.49
C GLN A 279 14.05 14.35 9.41
N ALA A 280 14.10 13.85 8.19
CA ALA A 280 13.26 14.34 7.09
C ALA A 280 11.76 14.02 7.26
N ILE A 281 11.41 13.00 8.07
CA ILE A 281 10.03 12.65 8.43
C ILE A 281 9.61 13.35 9.73
N ALA A 282 10.57 13.63 10.62
CA ALA A 282 10.31 14.05 11.99
C ALA A 282 10.11 15.57 12.18
N VAL A 283 10.23 16.38 11.12
CA VAL A 283 10.14 17.84 11.24
C VAL A 283 8.73 18.25 11.71
N ASP A 284 8.67 18.98 12.83
CA ASP A 284 7.45 19.48 13.47
C ASP A 284 6.47 18.39 13.99
N MET A 285 6.89 17.11 13.95
CA MET A 285 6.10 15.99 14.44
C MET A 285 6.46 15.63 15.89
N ALA A 286 5.48 15.19 16.68
CA ALA A 286 5.65 14.77 18.06
C ALA A 286 5.63 13.24 18.21
N SER A 287 4.63 12.59 17.67
CA SER A 287 4.38 11.15 17.83
C SER A 287 4.06 10.45 16.52
N ALA A 288 4.36 9.17 16.47
CA ALA A 288 4.14 8.34 15.30
C ALA A 288 3.62 6.94 15.65
N LEU A 289 2.75 6.40 14.79
CA LEU A 289 2.48 4.97 14.70
C LEU A 289 3.25 4.42 13.50
N VAL A 290 3.91 3.30 13.69
CA VAL A 290 4.66 2.60 12.64
C VAL A 290 4.07 1.19 12.51
N LEU A 291 3.41 0.93 11.40
CA LEU A 291 2.52 -0.19 11.18
C LEU A 291 3.02 -1.02 10.00
N PRO A 292 3.48 -2.25 10.20
CA PRO A 292 3.86 -3.11 9.09
C PRO A 292 2.62 -3.56 8.30
N LEU A 293 2.68 -3.48 6.98
CA LEU A 293 1.68 -4.04 6.07
C LEU A 293 1.96 -5.54 5.90
N ARG A 294 1.41 -6.35 6.81
CA ARG A 294 1.73 -7.78 6.95
C ARG A 294 0.82 -8.64 6.09
N THR A 295 1.42 -9.55 5.36
CA THR A 295 0.74 -10.71 4.79
C THR A 295 1.05 -11.96 5.62
N THR A 296 0.56 -13.13 5.20
CA THR A 296 0.84 -14.39 5.90
C THR A 296 2.35 -14.68 5.95
N ASP A 297 3.05 -14.44 4.86
CA ASP A 297 4.44 -14.89 4.67
C ASP A 297 5.46 -13.75 4.63
N SER A 298 5.02 -12.51 4.32
CA SER A 298 5.91 -11.37 4.09
C SER A 298 5.37 -10.06 4.71
N VAL A 299 6.16 -9.01 4.62
CA VAL A 299 5.77 -7.62 4.87
C VAL A 299 5.93 -6.86 3.55
N ILE A 300 4.86 -6.29 3.04
CA ILE A 300 4.84 -5.53 1.79
C ILE A 300 5.50 -4.17 1.96
N GLY A 301 5.39 -3.58 3.14
CA GLY A 301 5.89 -2.26 3.45
C GLY A 301 5.49 -1.81 4.85
N VAL A 302 5.66 -0.53 5.12
CA VAL A 302 5.35 0.09 6.40
C VAL A 302 4.48 1.32 6.18
N LEU A 303 3.36 1.40 6.89
CA LEU A 303 2.52 2.58 6.99
C LEU A 303 2.96 3.38 8.23
N ILE A 304 3.24 4.66 8.07
CA ILE A 304 3.68 5.56 9.13
C ILE A 304 2.62 6.65 9.27
N VAL A 305 2.09 6.83 10.48
CA VAL A 305 1.06 7.81 10.81
C VAL A 305 1.63 8.82 11.80
N LEU A 306 1.50 10.11 11.52
CA LEU A 306 2.20 11.18 12.22
C LEU A 306 1.26 12.24 12.79
N ARG A 307 1.61 12.78 13.98
CA ARG A 307 0.94 13.94 14.59
C ARG A 307 1.94 15.05 14.90
N HIS A 308 1.49 16.30 14.69
CA HIS A 308 2.26 17.50 15.03
C HIS A 308 2.45 17.70 16.53
N THR A 309 3.48 18.44 16.86
CA THR A 309 3.73 18.91 18.22
C THR A 309 2.55 19.76 18.71
N GLY A 310 2.07 19.46 19.93
CA GLY A 310 0.93 20.12 20.55
C GLY A 310 -0.40 19.36 20.42
N ARG A 311 -0.46 18.31 19.65
CA ARG A 311 -1.60 17.39 19.63
C ARG A 311 -1.40 16.23 20.63
N PRO A 312 -2.51 15.64 21.15
CA PRO A 312 -2.41 14.46 22.03
C PRO A 312 -1.67 13.30 21.36
N ASP A 313 -0.87 12.56 22.12
CA ASP A 313 -0.23 11.33 21.64
C ASP A 313 -1.28 10.29 21.20
N PHE A 314 -0.84 9.36 20.36
CA PHE A 314 -1.68 8.22 19.98
C PHE A 314 -1.93 7.31 21.19
N THR A 315 -3.12 6.72 21.25
CA THR A 315 -3.51 5.78 22.31
C THR A 315 -3.21 4.33 21.89
N THR A 316 -3.15 3.43 22.88
CA THR A 316 -3.02 1.99 22.63
C THR A 316 -4.16 1.45 21.77
N ASP A 317 -5.39 1.92 22.02
CA ASP A 317 -6.58 1.53 21.23
C ASP A 317 -6.45 1.96 19.76
N GLN A 318 -5.87 3.13 19.52
CA GLN A 318 -5.58 3.59 18.16
C GLN A 318 -4.51 2.74 17.49
N LEU A 319 -3.46 2.35 18.21
CA LEU A 319 -2.43 1.44 17.69
C LEU A 319 -3.03 0.09 17.28
N ASP A 320 -3.84 -0.52 18.15
CA ASP A 320 -4.47 -1.81 17.90
C ASP A 320 -5.45 -1.75 16.71
N THR A 321 -6.26 -0.70 16.65
CA THR A 321 -7.20 -0.46 15.55
C THR A 321 -6.46 -0.28 14.23
N MET A 322 -5.41 0.53 14.23
CA MET A 322 -4.62 0.79 13.02
C MET A 322 -3.76 -0.40 12.59
N ALA A 323 -3.30 -1.22 13.54
CA ALA A 323 -2.64 -2.48 13.23
C ALA A 323 -3.58 -3.44 12.49
N ALA A 324 -4.83 -3.57 12.96
CA ALA A 324 -5.85 -4.38 12.29
C ALA A 324 -6.19 -3.82 10.89
N PHE A 325 -6.24 -2.50 10.73
CA PHE A 325 -6.45 -1.85 9.43
C PHE A 325 -5.29 -2.15 8.46
N ALA A 326 -4.04 -2.00 8.91
CA ALA A 326 -2.85 -2.28 8.12
C ALA A 326 -2.78 -3.76 7.67
N ASP A 327 -3.13 -4.69 8.55
CA ASP A 327 -3.20 -6.12 8.22
C ASP A 327 -4.28 -6.41 7.16
N GLN A 328 -5.45 -5.79 7.27
CA GLN A 328 -6.51 -5.94 6.27
C GLN A 328 -6.13 -5.32 4.91
N ALA A 329 -5.51 -4.15 4.92
CA ALA A 329 -5.02 -3.51 3.70
C ALA A 329 -3.96 -4.38 3.00
N ALA A 330 -3.02 -4.95 3.77
CA ALA A 330 -2.00 -5.85 3.24
C ALA A 330 -2.60 -7.15 2.67
N LEU A 331 -3.58 -7.75 3.36
CA LEU A 331 -4.26 -8.95 2.87
C LEU A 331 -5.04 -8.68 1.57
N ALA A 332 -5.75 -7.57 1.50
CA ALA A 332 -6.47 -7.15 0.30
C ALA A 332 -5.51 -6.92 -0.88
N TRP A 333 -4.37 -6.28 -0.63
CA TRP A 333 -3.29 -6.12 -1.61
C TRP A 333 -2.77 -7.46 -2.13
N GLN A 334 -2.41 -8.39 -1.24
CA GLN A 334 -1.92 -9.72 -1.59
C GLN A 334 -2.92 -10.48 -2.47
N LEU A 335 -4.20 -10.42 -2.12
CA LEU A 335 -5.26 -11.06 -2.88
C LEU A 335 -5.38 -10.49 -4.29
N ALA A 336 -5.32 -9.16 -4.42
CA ALA A 336 -5.39 -8.49 -5.72
C ALA A 336 -4.15 -8.77 -6.59
N ALA A 337 -2.95 -8.80 -6.00
CA ALA A 337 -1.71 -9.17 -6.69
C ALA A 337 -1.79 -10.60 -7.23
N SER A 338 -2.24 -11.54 -6.39
CA SER A 338 -2.44 -12.94 -6.80
C SER A 338 -3.47 -13.08 -7.93
N GLN A 339 -4.58 -12.33 -7.87
CA GLN A 339 -5.58 -12.34 -8.94
C GLN A 339 -5.05 -11.74 -10.24
N ARG A 340 -4.23 -10.70 -10.18
CA ARG A 340 -3.59 -10.09 -11.36
C ARG A 340 -2.65 -11.10 -12.01
N GLN A 341 -1.77 -11.71 -11.24
CA GLN A 341 -0.85 -12.75 -11.72
C GLN A 341 -1.61 -13.92 -12.36
N LYS A 342 -2.69 -14.38 -11.72
CA LYS A 342 -3.52 -15.45 -12.30
C LYS A 342 -4.13 -15.05 -13.64
N ARG A 343 -4.68 -13.82 -13.77
CA ARG A 343 -5.22 -13.32 -15.05
C ARG A 343 -4.17 -13.27 -16.15
N GLU A 344 -2.94 -12.84 -15.81
CA GLU A 344 -1.82 -12.81 -16.76
C GLU A 344 -1.47 -14.23 -17.24
N LEU A 345 -1.40 -15.19 -16.31
CA LEU A 345 -1.18 -16.60 -16.66
C LEU A 345 -2.30 -17.20 -17.50
N ASP A 346 -3.56 -16.88 -17.18
CA ASP A 346 -4.73 -17.33 -17.96
C ASP A 346 -4.69 -16.77 -19.39
N VAL A 347 -4.32 -15.48 -19.56
CA VAL A 347 -4.14 -14.87 -20.89
C VAL A 347 -3.02 -15.55 -21.68
N LEU A 348 -1.88 -15.83 -21.03
CA LEU A 348 -0.78 -16.54 -21.68
C LEU A 348 -1.18 -17.97 -22.09
N ALA A 349 -1.86 -18.69 -21.19
CA ALA A 349 -2.35 -20.04 -21.48
C ALA A 349 -3.36 -20.06 -22.64
N ASP A 350 -4.26 -19.08 -22.72
CA ASP A 350 -5.21 -18.94 -23.83
C ASP A 350 -4.49 -18.63 -25.16
N ARG A 351 -3.48 -17.74 -25.15
CA ARG A 351 -2.65 -17.46 -26.32
C ARG A 351 -1.95 -18.72 -26.83
N ASP A 352 -1.32 -19.49 -25.94
CA ASP A 352 -0.67 -20.76 -26.29
C ASP A 352 -1.64 -21.81 -26.84
N ARG A 353 -2.85 -21.86 -26.29
CA ARG A 353 -3.90 -22.76 -26.78
C ARG A 353 -4.36 -22.36 -28.19
N ILE A 354 -4.66 -21.08 -28.41
CA ILE A 354 -5.08 -20.56 -29.71
C ILE A 354 -3.99 -20.82 -30.77
N ALA A 355 -2.75 -20.58 -30.43
CA ALA A 355 -1.64 -20.80 -31.33
C ALA A 355 -1.49 -22.26 -31.76
N ARG A 356 -1.61 -23.22 -30.81
CA ARG A 356 -1.59 -24.66 -31.14
C ARG A 356 -2.79 -25.06 -31.98
N ASP A 357 -4.00 -24.56 -31.66
CA ASP A 357 -5.21 -24.86 -32.41
C ASP A 357 -5.12 -24.36 -33.88
N LEU A 358 -4.54 -23.18 -34.09
CA LEU A 358 -4.29 -22.63 -35.43
C LEU A 358 -3.27 -23.45 -36.19
N HIS A 359 -2.15 -23.83 -35.54
CA HIS A 359 -1.11 -24.64 -36.17
C HIS A 359 -1.65 -26.02 -36.57
N ASP A 360 -2.27 -26.74 -35.65
CA ASP A 360 -2.65 -28.15 -35.86
C ASP A 360 -3.89 -28.31 -36.75
N HIS A 361 -4.82 -27.37 -36.74
CA HIS A 361 -6.04 -27.49 -37.49
C HIS A 361 -6.10 -26.64 -38.75
N VAL A 362 -5.61 -25.40 -38.71
CA VAL A 362 -5.74 -24.48 -39.85
C VAL A 362 -4.57 -24.65 -40.81
N ILE A 363 -3.33 -24.52 -40.35
CA ILE A 363 -2.14 -24.64 -41.22
C ILE A 363 -2.08 -26.02 -41.87
N GLN A 364 -2.27 -27.12 -41.12
CA GLN A 364 -2.22 -28.46 -41.66
C GLN A 364 -3.30 -28.72 -42.73
N ARG A 365 -4.52 -28.17 -42.57
CA ARG A 365 -5.56 -28.26 -43.59
C ARG A 365 -5.24 -27.48 -44.84
N LEU A 366 -4.76 -26.25 -44.70
CA LEU A 366 -4.35 -25.42 -45.86
C LEU A 366 -3.18 -26.08 -46.63
N PHE A 367 -2.24 -26.64 -45.92
CA PHE A 367 -1.13 -27.38 -46.51
C PHE A 367 -1.60 -28.62 -47.28
N ALA A 368 -2.54 -29.41 -46.73
CA ALA A 368 -3.12 -30.58 -47.41
C ALA A 368 -3.92 -30.18 -48.67
N VAL A 369 -4.62 -29.03 -48.65
CA VAL A 369 -5.32 -28.47 -49.83
C VAL A 369 -4.28 -28.06 -50.88
N GLY A 370 -3.22 -27.35 -50.50
CA GLY A 370 -2.14 -26.96 -51.41
C GLY A 370 -1.50 -28.17 -52.10
N LEU A 371 -1.15 -29.23 -51.35
CA LEU A 371 -0.61 -30.45 -51.93
C LEU A 371 -1.59 -31.12 -52.92
N THR A 372 -2.87 -31.11 -52.62
CA THR A 372 -3.91 -31.65 -53.51
C THR A 372 -3.99 -30.88 -54.82
N LEU A 373 -3.95 -29.56 -54.76
CA LEU A 373 -3.92 -28.68 -55.92
C LEU A 373 -2.63 -28.85 -56.75
N GLN A 374 -1.47 -28.91 -56.09
CA GLN A 374 -0.19 -29.19 -56.76
C GLN A 374 -0.23 -30.53 -57.51
N GLY A 375 -0.78 -31.58 -56.92
CA GLY A 375 -0.97 -32.86 -57.55
C GLY A 375 -1.93 -32.85 -58.75
N ALA A 376 -2.78 -31.84 -58.89
CA ALA A 376 -3.71 -31.67 -60.01
C ALA A 376 -3.10 -30.93 -61.22
N ILE A 377 -2.05 -30.14 -61.04
CA ILE A 377 -1.35 -29.35 -62.10
C ILE A 377 -0.95 -30.23 -63.29
N PRO A 378 -0.22 -31.37 -63.10
CA PRO A 378 0.19 -32.22 -64.22
C PRO A 378 -0.98 -32.89 -64.97
N ARG A 379 -2.14 -32.99 -64.34
CA ARG A 379 -3.33 -33.61 -64.90
C ARG A 379 -4.23 -32.64 -65.65
N ALA A 380 -4.03 -31.36 -65.51
CA ALA A 380 -4.82 -30.32 -66.18
C ALA A 380 -4.41 -30.25 -67.67
N LYS A 381 -5.40 -30.35 -68.57
CA LYS A 381 -5.17 -30.38 -70.02
C LYS A 381 -5.05 -28.97 -70.66
N SER A 382 -5.38 -27.93 -69.96
CA SER A 382 -5.33 -26.53 -70.46
C SER A 382 -4.25 -25.77 -69.69
N SER A 383 -3.42 -25.03 -70.41
CA SER A 383 -2.37 -24.17 -69.81
C SER A 383 -2.96 -23.03 -68.99
N ASP A 384 -4.17 -22.59 -69.30
CA ASP A 384 -4.85 -21.56 -68.53
C ASP A 384 -5.32 -22.13 -67.15
N VAL A 385 -5.79 -23.38 -67.14
CA VAL A 385 -6.18 -24.06 -65.90
C VAL A 385 -4.95 -24.38 -65.03
N GLN A 386 -3.82 -24.75 -65.62
CA GLN A 386 -2.55 -24.97 -64.92
C GLN A 386 -2.09 -23.71 -64.21
N ARG A 387 -2.11 -22.59 -64.93
CA ARG A 387 -1.71 -21.28 -64.40
C ARG A 387 -2.59 -20.90 -63.21
N ARG A 388 -3.93 -20.98 -63.36
CA ARG A 388 -4.89 -20.67 -62.26
C ARG A 388 -4.69 -21.52 -61.03
N ILE A 389 -4.36 -22.81 -61.21
CA ILE A 389 -4.07 -23.71 -60.07
C ILE A 389 -2.75 -23.29 -59.38
N THR A 390 -1.75 -22.92 -60.17
CA THR A 390 -0.47 -22.45 -59.63
C THR A 390 -0.68 -21.14 -58.84
N ASP A 391 -1.39 -20.20 -59.41
CA ASP A 391 -1.74 -18.93 -58.70
C ASP A 391 -2.46 -19.19 -57.37
N CYS A 392 -3.44 -20.16 -57.34
CA CYS A 392 -4.10 -20.53 -56.11
C CYS A 392 -3.18 -21.22 -55.07
N VAL A 393 -2.17 -21.95 -55.51
CA VAL A 393 -1.20 -22.59 -54.60
C VAL A 393 -0.29 -21.53 -54.02
N ASP A 394 0.15 -20.56 -54.82
CA ASP A 394 0.98 -19.44 -54.36
C ASP A 394 0.19 -18.57 -53.35
N ASP A 395 -1.08 -18.24 -53.62
CA ASP A 395 -1.96 -17.53 -52.69
C ASP A 395 -2.10 -18.28 -51.35
N LEU A 396 -2.27 -19.63 -51.39
CA LEU A 396 -2.37 -20.45 -50.19
C LEU A 396 -1.07 -20.44 -49.37
N GLN A 397 0.08 -20.43 -50.03
CA GLN A 397 1.37 -20.33 -49.34
C GLN A 397 1.55 -18.98 -48.66
N GLU A 398 1.12 -17.89 -49.31
CA GLU A 398 1.11 -16.57 -48.71
C GLU A 398 0.21 -16.51 -47.48
N VAL A 399 -1.02 -17.02 -47.52
CA VAL A 399 -1.94 -17.11 -46.37
C VAL A 399 -1.36 -17.95 -45.24
N ILE A 400 -0.72 -19.09 -45.54
CA ILE A 400 -0.03 -19.92 -44.52
C ILE A 400 1.07 -19.12 -43.82
N THR A 401 1.82 -18.32 -44.57
CA THR A 401 2.89 -17.49 -44.04
C THR A 401 2.32 -16.36 -43.17
N GLU A 402 1.25 -15.71 -43.60
CA GLU A 402 0.56 -14.69 -42.80
C GLU A 402 0.00 -15.27 -41.49
N ILE A 403 -0.61 -16.45 -41.53
CA ILE A 403 -1.14 -17.11 -40.32
C ILE A 403 0.02 -17.50 -39.38
N ARG A 404 1.13 -18.00 -39.90
CA ARG A 404 2.32 -18.29 -39.09
C ARG A 404 2.84 -17.03 -38.40
N THR A 405 2.91 -15.92 -39.11
CA THR A 405 3.32 -14.62 -38.54
C THR A 405 2.34 -14.16 -37.45
N ALA A 406 1.03 -14.28 -37.69
CA ALA A 406 0.02 -13.91 -36.71
C ALA A 406 0.04 -14.80 -35.45
N ILE A 407 0.23 -16.12 -35.61
CA ILE A 407 0.44 -17.05 -34.50
C ILE A 407 1.67 -16.64 -33.67
N PHE A 408 2.69 -16.23 -34.37
CA PHE A 408 3.93 -15.77 -33.80
C PHE A 408 3.76 -14.50 -32.95
N ASP A 409 3.06 -13.50 -33.47
CA ASP A 409 2.72 -12.27 -32.74
C ASP A 409 1.84 -12.56 -31.51
N LEU A 410 0.99 -13.58 -31.57
CA LEU A 410 0.19 -14.05 -30.44
C LEU A 410 1.02 -14.67 -29.31
N HIS A 411 2.13 -15.36 -29.60
CA HIS A 411 3.01 -15.92 -28.58
C HIS A 411 3.79 -14.85 -27.78
N GLY A 412 3.73 -13.59 -28.22
CA GLY A 412 4.18 -12.45 -27.42
C GLY A 412 5.64 -12.50 -26.97
N SER A 413 6.52 -13.04 -27.81
CA SER A 413 7.92 -13.23 -27.44
C SER A 413 8.77 -11.98 -27.66
N THR A 414 8.37 -10.85 -27.12
CA THR A 414 9.25 -9.68 -27.03
C THR A 414 10.53 -9.99 -26.24
N ALA A 415 10.45 -10.80 -25.20
CA ALA A 415 11.61 -11.09 -24.36
C ALA A 415 12.62 -12.05 -24.99
N SER A 416 12.20 -13.15 -25.68
CA SER A 416 13.14 -14.10 -26.29
C SER A 416 13.73 -13.59 -27.59
N THR A 417 12.93 -12.93 -28.43
CA THR A 417 13.40 -12.29 -29.67
C THR A 417 14.39 -11.17 -29.38
N THR A 418 14.08 -10.34 -28.39
CA THR A 418 14.97 -9.26 -27.95
C THR A 418 16.25 -9.83 -27.36
N ARG A 419 16.20 -10.95 -26.62
CA ARG A 419 17.40 -11.60 -26.05
C ARG A 419 18.30 -12.20 -27.13
N LEU A 420 17.78 -12.97 -28.07
CA LEU A 420 18.64 -13.56 -29.12
C LEU A 420 19.23 -12.49 -30.01
N ARG A 421 18.45 -11.52 -30.47
CA ARG A 421 18.97 -10.40 -31.24
C ARG A 421 20.05 -9.64 -30.47
N GLN A 422 19.82 -9.30 -29.22
CA GLN A 422 20.82 -8.64 -28.36
C GLN A 422 22.08 -9.49 -28.17
N ARG A 423 21.95 -10.82 -28.02
CA ARG A 423 23.09 -11.74 -27.91
C ARG A 423 23.90 -11.76 -29.17
N LEU A 424 23.26 -11.84 -30.35
CA LEU A 424 23.93 -11.83 -31.65
C LEU A 424 24.59 -10.47 -31.94
N ASP A 425 23.88 -9.37 -31.68
CA ASP A 425 24.45 -8.04 -31.80
C ASP A 425 25.65 -7.83 -30.86
N ALA A 426 25.57 -8.31 -29.61
CA ALA A 426 26.67 -8.28 -28.65
C ALA A 426 27.85 -9.14 -29.08
N ALA A 427 27.58 -10.33 -29.65
CA ALA A 427 28.63 -11.23 -30.17
C ALA A 427 29.41 -10.55 -31.30
N VAL A 428 28.74 -9.84 -32.21
CA VAL A 428 29.39 -9.07 -33.29
C VAL A 428 30.08 -7.81 -32.74
N ALA A 429 29.43 -7.07 -31.85
CA ALA A 429 29.98 -5.84 -31.25
C ALA A 429 31.27 -6.09 -30.46
N SER A 430 31.43 -7.29 -29.86
CA SER A 430 32.64 -7.65 -29.11
C SER A 430 33.93 -7.61 -29.96
N PHE A 431 33.81 -7.65 -31.28
CA PHE A 431 34.94 -7.57 -32.24
C PHE A 431 35.00 -6.22 -32.98
N SER A 432 34.04 -5.34 -32.78
CA SER A 432 33.99 -4.03 -33.44
C SER A 432 35.11 -3.12 -32.95
N SER A 433 35.91 -2.58 -33.89
CA SER A 433 36.95 -1.60 -33.65
C SER A 433 36.81 -0.45 -34.63
N HIS A 434 37.61 0.62 -34.51
CA HIS A 434 37.57 1.78 -35.41
C HIS A 434 37.92 1.40 -36.88
N GLU A 435 38.54 0.23 -37.10
CA GLU A 435 38.98 -0.25 -38.39
C GLU A 435 38.06 -1.33 -38.97
N LEU A 436 37.11 -1.88 -38.22
CA LEU A 436 36.20 -2.93 -38.66
C LEU A 436 34.77 -2.43 -38.80
N HIS A 437 34.24 -2.47 -40.02
CA HIS A 437 32.84 -2.18 -40.31
C HIS A 437 32.01 -3.47 -40.21
N THR A 438 31.08 -3.51 -39.29
CA THR A 438 30.18 -4.67 -39.11
C THR A 438 28.74 -4.28 -39.49
N THR A 439 28.08 -5.16 -40.25
CA THR A 439 26.65 -5.00 -40.61
C THR A 439 25.94 -6.30 -40.21
N VAL A 440 24.82 -6.14 -39.48
CA VAL A 440 23.99 -7.31 -39.10
C VAL A 440 22.59 -7.10 -39.68
N ARG A 441 22.10 -8.09 -40.40
CA ARG A 441 20.76 -8.11 -40.98
C ARG A 441 20.00 -9.33 -40.50
N TYR A 442 18.75 -9.10 -40.14
CA TYR A 442 17.84 -10.12 -39.68
C TYR A 442 16.64 -10.19 -40.59
N ASP A 443 16.38 -11.37 -41.16
CA ASP A 443 15.22 -11.65 -41.99
C ASP A 443 14.44 -12.81 -41.35
N GLY A 444 13.16 -12.61 -41.05
CA GLY A 444 12.28 -13.60 -40.40
C GLY A 444 12.30 -13.56 -38.86
N PRO A 445 11.49 -14.41 -38.24
CA PRO A 445 11.20 -14.34 -36.82
C PRO A 445 12.24 -15.10 -35.95
N LEU A 446 13.13 -14.37 -35.28
CA LEU A 446 14.18 -14.96 -34.40
C LEU A 446 13.62 -15.69 -33.16
N SER A 447 12.38 -15.50 -32.84
CA SER A 447 11.75 -16.01 -31.62
C SER A 447 11.21 -17.44 -31.76
N VAL A 448 11.13 -18.00 -32.98
CA VAL A 448 10.88 -19.44 -33.16
C VAL A 448 12.10 -20.28 -32.82
N ILE A 449 13.24 -19.63 -32.55
CA ILE A 449 14.48 -20.32 -32.26
C ILE A 449 14.48 -20.75 -30.80
N GLU A 450 14.51 -22.05 -30.56
CA GLU A 450 14.60 -22.61 -29.21
C GLU A 450 15.91 -22.24 -28.53
N PRO A 451 15.98 -22.21 -27.19
CA PRO A 451 17.18 -21.81 -26.44
C PRO A 451 18.45 -22.55 -26.85
N ASP A 452 18.38 -23.86 -27.06
CA ASP A 452 19.52 -24.68 -27.43
C ASP A 452 20.05 -24.30 -28.83
N LEU A 453 19.14 -24.05 -29.78
CA LEU A 453 19.51 -23.61 -31.13
C LEU A 453 20.03 -22.16 -31.13
N ALA A 454 19.49 -21.31 -30.23
CA ALA A 454 19.99 -19.95 -30.02
C ALA A 454 21.44 -19.92 -29.51
N ASP A 455 21.81 -20.86 -28.64
CA ASP A 455 23.19 -21.02 -28.13
C ASP A 455 24.15 -21.45 -29.25
N HIS A 456 23.69 -22.33 -30.14
CA HIS A 456 24.44 -22.70 -31.33
C HIS A 456 24.62 -21.52 -32.29
N ALA A 457 23.56 -20.76 -32.56
CA ALA A 457 23.57 -19.58 -33.41
C ALA A 457 24.57 -18.51 -32.92
N GLU A 458 24.54 -18.18 -31.63
CA GLU A 458 25.47 -17.23 -31.03
C GLU A 458 26.93 -17.70 -31.16
N ALA A 459 27.18 -18.96 -30.86
CA ALA A 459 28.51 -19.52 -30.95
C ALA A 459 29.03 -19.51 -32.40
N VAL A 460 28.16 -19.78 -33.38
CA VAL A 460 28.51 -19.74 -34.82
C VAL A 460 28.86 -18.31 -35.24
N VAL A 461 28.03 -17.33 -34.91
CA VAL A 461 28.29 -15.91 -35.25
C VAL A 461 29.58 -15.44 -34.60
N ARG A 462 29.77 -15.71 -33.31
CA ARG A 462 30.97 -15.30 -32.56
C ARG A 462 32.26 -15.90 -33.17
N GLU A 463 32.27 -17.18 -33.45
CA GLU A 463 33.44 -17.87 -34.03
C GLU A 463 33.70 -17.42 -35.47
N ALA A 464 32.67 -17.28 -36.31
CA ALA A 464 32.82 -16.85 -37.69
C ALA A 464 33.37 -15.41 -37.79
N VAL A 465 32.85 -14.48 -36.98
CA VAL A 465 33.35 -13.09 -36.92
C VAL A 465 34.77 -13.06 -36.36
N SER A 466 35.07 -13.86 -35.33
CA SER A 466 36.44 -14.02 -34.80
C SER A 466 37.42 -14.46 -35.88
N ASN A 467 37.03 -15.44 -36.68
CA ASN A 467 37.85 -15.96 -37.77
C ASN A 467 38.10 -14.92 -38.87
N ALA A 468 37.05 -14.17 -39.27
CA ALA A 468 37.17 -13.08 -40.23
C ALA A 468 38.15 -11.99 -39.75
N VAL A 469 38.09 -11.62 -38.47
CA VAL A 469 38.96 -10.59 -37.89
C VAL A 469 40.40 -11.12 -37.68
N ARG A 470 40.55 -12.26 -37.03
CA ARG A 470 41.88 -12.75 -36.62
C ARG A 470 42.68 -13.40 -37.74
N HIS A 471 42.01 -14.17 -38.59
CA HIS A 471 42.64 -14.93 -39.66
C HIS A 471 42.47 -14.27 -41.02
N GLY A 472 41.28 -13.76 -41.34
CA GLY A 472 40.98 -13.05 -42.57
C GLY A 472 41.56 -11.65 -42.64
N LYS A 473 41.86 -10.98 -41.50
CA LYS A 473 42.25 -9.58 -41.42
C LYS A 473 41.25 -8.69 -42.15
N ALA A 474 39.97 -9.00 -42.01
CA ALA A 474 38.88 -8.28 -42.68
C ALA A 474 38.72 -6.89 -42.12
N SER A 475 38.41 -5.93 -42.99
CA SER A 475 38.00 -4.58 -42.62
C SER A 475 36.47 -4.38 -42.68
N ALA A 476 35.76 -5.34 -43.26
CA ALA A 476 34.28 -5.35 -43.27
C ALA A 476 33.77 -6.80 -43.11
N VAL A 477 32.77 -6.97 -42.24
CA VAL A 477 32.08 -8.24 -42.02
C VAL A 477 30.55 -7.99 -42.05
N SER A 478 29.85 -8.78 -42.85
CA SER A 478 28.40 -8.79 -42.90
C SER A 478 27.86 -10.10 -42.34
N VAL A 479 26.90 -10.01 -41.44
CA VAL A 479 26.19 -11.13 -40.85
C VAL A 479 24.74 -11.07 -41.26
N THR A 480 24.25 -12.09 -41.94
CA THR A 480 22.84 -12.21 -42.31
C THR A 480 22.27 -13.44 -41.61
N VAL A 481 21.22 -13.23 -40.85
CA VAL A 481 20.45 -14.26 -40.15
C VAL A 481 19.07 -14.35 -40.78
N ASN A 482 18.77 -15.45 -41.42
CA ASN A 482 17.49 -15.71 -42.06
C ASN A 482 16.77 -16.85 -41.35
N VAL A 483 15.52 -16.65 -41.00
CA VAL A 483 14.66 -17.63 -40.34
C VAL A 483 13.38 -17.81 -41.17
N ASP A 484 13.31 -18.96 -41.83
CA ASP A 484 12.14 -19.36 -42.61
C ASP A 484 11.70 -20.78 -42.19
N ASN A 485 11.94 -21.79 -43.01
CA ASN A 485 11.79 -23.20 -42.59
C ASN A 485 13.01 -23.73 -41.83
N ASP A 486 14.12 -23.04 -42.00
CA ASP A 486 15.42 -23.32 -41.39
C ASP A 486 15.97 -22.04 -40.78
N LEU A 487 16.85 -22.17 -39.79
CA LEU A 487 17.75 -21.09 -39.38
C LEU A 487 18.98 -21.10 -40.29
N ARG A 488 19.21 -20.00 -41.01
CA ARG A 488 20.40 -19.83 -41.87
C ARG A 488 21.19 -18.62 -41.39
N ILE A 489 22.48 -18.83 -41.19
CA ILE A 489 23.42 -17.79 -40.81
C ILE A 489 24.48 -17.70 -41.91
N GLU A 490 24.60 -16.55 -42.54
CA GLU A 490 25.64 -16.24 -43.49
C GLU A 490 26.56 -15.16 -42.90
N VAL A 491 27.86 -15.44 -42.86
CA VAL A 491 28.89 -14.49 -42.46
C VAL A 491 29.84 -14.32 -43.63
N ALA A 492 29.87 -13.14 -44.19
CA ALA A 492 30.76 -12.79 -45.29
C ALA A 492 31.77 -11.72 -44.88
N ASP A 493 33.04 -11.92 -45.20
CA ASP A 493 34.12 -10.96 -44.95
C ASP A 493 34.83 -10.56 -46.23
N ASN A 494 35.54 -9.43 -46.18
CA ASN A 494 36.39 -8.94 -47.26
C ASN A 494 37.88 -9.14 -47.02
N GLY A 495 38.24 -10.12 -46.21
CA GLY A 495 39.61 -10.38 -45.83
C GLY A 495 40.46 -11.11 -46.90
N GLN A 496 41.54 -11.77 -46.44
CA GLN A 496 42.51 -12.43 -47.34
C GLN A 496 42.07 -13.82 -47.81
N GLY A 497 40.86 -14.26 -47.42
CA GLY A 497 40.37 -15.60 -47.72
C GLY A 497 41.01 -16.68 -46.81
N LEU A 498 40.75 -17.96 -47.14
CA LEU A 498 41.26 -19.11 -46.41
C LEU A 498 42.67 -19.48 -46.96
N PRO A 499 43.74 -19.48 -46.15
CA PRO A 499 45.05 -19.97 -46.59
C PRO A 499 45.03 -21.48 -46.76
N ASP A 500 45.81 -22.00 -47.74
CA ASP A 500 46.00 -23.42 -47.94
C ASP A 500 46.70 -24.04 -46.71
N GLY A 501 46.01 -24.92 -45.98
CA GLY A 501 46.63 -25.70 -44.89
C GLY A 501 46.22 -25.31 -43.47
N ILE A 502 45.01 -24.76 -43.23
CA ILE A 502 44.50 -24.42 -41.89
C ILE A 502 44.28 -25.66 -41.04
N THR A 503 44.75 -25.61 -39.80
CA THR A 503 44.39 -26.55 -38.74
C THR A 503 42.91 -26.44 -38.41
N GLU A 504 42.13 -27.47 -38.73
CA GLU A 504 40.66 -27.53 -38.81
C GLU A 504 39.87 -27.30 -37.50
N SER A 505 40.46 -26.86 -36.39
CA SER A 505 39.81 -26.95 -35.09
C SER A 505 38.55 -26.05 -34.94
N GLY A 506 38.58 -24.81 -35.44
CA GLY A 506 37.43 -23.88 -35.34
C GLY A 506 36.30 -24.23 -36.30
N LEU A 507 36.62 -24.40 -37.59
CA LEU A 507 35.67 -24.76 -38.65
C LEU A 507 35.05 -26.15 -38.43
N ALA A 508 35.85 -27.13 -37.92
CA ALA A 508 35.34 -28.43 -37.55
C ALA A 508 34.32 -28.38 -36.39
N ASN A 509 34.54 -27.50 -35.45
CA ASN A 509 33.55 -27.25 -34.36
C ASN A 509 32.24 -26.64 -34.88
N LEU A 510 32.32 -25.70 -35.80
CA LEU A 510 31.11 -25.09 -36.39
C LEU A 510 30.34 -26.12 -37.23
N ARG A 511 31.04 -26.98 -37.99
CA ARG A 511 30.40 -28.06 -38.76
C ARG A 511 29.76 -29.10 -37.86
N ARG A 512 30.43 -29.48 -36.77
CA ARG A 512 29.85 -30.40 -35.78
C ARG A 512 28.57 -29.84 -35.19
N ARG A 513 28.55 -28.55 -34.80
CA ARG A 513 27.35 -27.89 -34.30
C ARG A 513 26.19 -27.91 -35.30
N ALA A 514 26.47 -27.74 -36.60
CA ALA A 514 25.45 -27.89 -37.64
C ALA A 514 24.91 -29.33 -37.67
N GLN A 515 25.80 -30.32 -37.64
CA GLN A 515 25.43 -31.75 -37.68
C GLN A 515 24.65 -32.17 -36.41
N ASP A 516 25.04 -31.68 -35.24
CA ASP A 516 24.35 -31.96 -33.98
C ASP A 516 22.90 -31.46 -34.00
N THR A 517 22.60 -30.39 -34.77
CA THR A 517 21.25 -29.83 -34.97
C THR A 517 20.54 -30.35 -36.23
N GLY A 518 21.12 -31.30 -36.96
CA GLY A 518 20.55 -31.85 -38.18
C GLY A 518 20.75 -31.01 -39.44
N GLY A 519 21.61 -30.00 -39.36
CA GLY A 519 21.97 -29.09 -40.46
C GLY A 519 23.34 -29.36 -41.06
N ASP A 520 23.90 -28.40 -41.80
CA ASP A 520 25.23 -28.48 -42.41
C ASP A 520 25.85 -27.06 -42.51
N MET A 521 27.13 -27.02 -42.90
CA MET A 521 27.90 -25.80 -43.06
C MET A 521 28.78 -25.86 -44.33
N THR A 522 28.78 -24.76 -45.06
CA THR A 522 29.69 -24.55 -46.20
C THR A 522 30.59 -23.34 -45.97
N VAL A 523 31.79 -23.38 -46.52
CA VAL A 523 32.71 -22.24 -46.54
C VAL A 523 33.24 -22.08 -47.95
N GLU A 524 33.05 -20.91 -48.53
CA GLU A 524 33.39 -20.64 -49.92
C GLU A 524 34.21 -19.33 -50.00
N PRO A 525 35.05 -19.15 -51.04
CA PRO A 525 35.70 -17.89 -51.33
C PRO A 525 34.65 -16.80 -51.66
N GLY A 526 34.83 -15.56 -51.13
CA GLY A 526 34.00 -14.41 -51.50
C GLY A 526 34.16 -14.02 -52.97
N VAL A 527 33.16 -13.28 -53.51
CA VAL A 527 33.12 -12.95 -54.93
C VAL A 527 34.28 -12.03 -55.36
N ASP A 528 34.67 -11.05 -54.53
CA ASP A 528 35.74 -10.08 -54.82
C ASP A 528 37.02 -10.39 -54.02
N ALA A 529 36.92 -10.89 -52.85
CA ALA A 529 37.94 -11.37 -51.89
C ALA A 529 37.26 -11.83 -50.62
N GLY A 530 38.04 -12.51 -49.68
CA GLY A 530 37.51 -12.89 -48.36
C GLY A 530 36.84 -14.26 -48.36
N THR A 531 35.99 -14.48 -47.39
CA THR A 531 35.31 -15.77 -47.12
C THR A 531 33.82 -15.59 -46.89
N VAL A 532 33.03 -16.54 -47.39
CA VAL A 532 31.59 -16.64 -47.08
C VAL A 532 31.36 -17.98 -46.36
N LEU A 533 30.94 -17.89 -45.11
CA LEU A 533 30.52 -19.02 -44.30
C LEU A 533 29.00 -19.08 -44.29
N ARG A 534 28.40 -20.21 -44.64
CA ARG A 534 26.97 -20.49 -44.54
C ARG A 534 26.75 -21.65 -43.60
N TRP A 535 26.01 -21.40 -42.57
CA TRP A 535 25.58 -22.38 -41.57
C TRP A 535 24.06 -22.45 -41.55
N TRP A 536 23.50 -23.65 -41.48
CA TRP A 536 22.07 -23.82 -41.38
C TRP A 536 21.70 -24.97 -40.46
N ALA A 537 20.50 -24.86 -39.85
CA ALA A 537 19.86 -25.89 -39.04
C ALA A 537 18.36 -25.88 -39.28
N PRO A 538 17.69 -27.07 -39.34
CA PRO A 538 16.25 -27.14 -39.41
C PRO A 538 15.65 -26.57 -38.14
N LEU A 539 14.49 -25.94 -38.28
CA LEU A 539 13.64 -25.60 -37.13
C LEU A 539 12.78 -26.82 -36.77
N PRO A 540 12.50 -27.05 -35.47
CA PRO A 540 11.74 -28.19 -34.99
C PRO A 540 10.31 -28.25 -35.53
#